data_77092eef1ea4bc8e40eac6f5069a9041
#
_entry.id   77092eef1ea4bc8e40eac6f5069a9041
#
_cell.length_a   1.000
_cell.length_b   1.000
_cell.length_c   1.000
_cell.angle_alpha   90.00
_cell.angle_beta   90.00
_cell.angle_gamma   90.00
#
_symmetry.space_group_name_H-M   'P 1'
#
loop_
_entity.id
_entity.type
_entity.pdbx_description
1 polymer ?
#
loop_
_entity_poly.entity_id
_entity_poly.type
_entity_poly.pdbx_seq_one_letter_code
_entity_poly.pdbx_strand_id
1 'polypeptide(L)'
;MQKIHKDRAISWYKTMVRIRDFENIIDDNNSAGNLYGTTHLYNGQEAIATAICDLLTPSDLILSTHRNHGHAIAKGTSTYEMFAEIFGKQTGTNGGHGGSMHISDMSVGNVGGNGIVGGNYPVALGLAQALKMDKSEHVVVCFSGDGSTNEGT
;
A
#
# COMPACT_ATOMS: atom_id res chain seq x y z
N MET A 1 -8.50 -4.11 -28.09
CA MET A 1 -8.76 -3.84 -26.65
C MET A 1 -9.56 -4.99 -26.08
N GLN A 2 -9.07 -5.66 -25.05
CA GLN A 2 -9.82 -6.72 -24.36
C GLN A 2 -10.97 -6.08 -23.59
N LYS A 3 -12.18 -6.60 -23.74
CA LYS A 3 -13.37 -6.05 -23.11
C LYS A 3 -13.33 -6.38 -21.62
N ILE A 4 -13.31 -5.36 -20.75
CA ILE A 4 -13.33 -5.55 -19.31
C ILE A 4 -14.71 -6.10 -18.92
N HIS A 5 -14.75 -7.18 -18.14
CA HIS A 5 -16.00 -7.75 -17.62
C HIS A 5 -16.66 -6.78 -16.64
N LYS A 6 -17.98 -6.65 -16.69
CA LYS A 6 -18.75 -5.67 -15.89
C LYS A 6 -18.47 -5.81 -14.37
N ASP A 7 -18.44 -7.03 -13.86
CA ASP A 7 -18.24 -7.27 -12.42
C ASP A 7 -16.85 -6.85 -11.97
N ARG A 8 -15.83 -7.05 -12.80
CA ARG A 8 -14.46 -6.59 -12.54
C ARG A 8 -14.38 -5.08 -12.53
N ALA A 9 -15.04 -4.41 -13.48
CA ALA A 9 -15.10 -2.95 -13.50
C ALA A 9 -15.79 -2.37 -12.26
N ILE A 10 -16.87 -3.01 -11.79
CA ILE A 10 -17.56 -2.63 -10.56
C ILE A 10 -16.67 -2.85 -9.33
N SER A 11 -15.94 -3.96 -9.27
CA SER A 11 -14.97 -4.24 -8.19
C SER A 11 -13.89 -3.16 -8.14
N TRP A 12 -13.29 -2.82 -9.28
CA TRP A 12 -12.30 -1.76 -9.37
C TRP A 12 -12.83 -0.41 -8.91
N TYR A 13 -14.03 -0.05 -9.37
CA TYR A 13 -14.67 1.19 -8.95
C TYR A 13 -14.89 1.25 -7.43
N LYS A 14 -15.38 0.16 -6.83
CA LYS A 14 -15.56 0.07 -5.36
C LYS A 14 -14.23 0.23 -4.61
N THR A 15 -13.15 -0.37 -5.11
CA THR A 15 -11.83 -0.23 -4.50
C THR A 15 -11.32 1.20 -4.60
N MET A 16 -11.43 1.83 -5.76
CA MET A 16 -11.04 3.24 -5.94
C MET A 16 -11.82 4.20 -5.04
N VAL A 17 -13.15 4.00 -4.91
CA VAL A 17 -13.99 4.79 -4.01
C VAL A 17 -13.57 4.58 -2.55
N ARG A 18 -13.34 3.33 -2.14
CA ARG A 18 -12.86 3.02 -0.77
C ARG A 18 -11.53 3.71 -0.45
N ILE A 19 -10.59 3.72 -1.39
CA ILE A 19 -9.32 4.44 -1.23
C ILE A 19 -9.58 5.93 -1.08
N ARG A 20 -10.40 6.53 -1.96
CA ARG A 20 -10.71 7.95 -1.92
C ARG A 20 -11.39 8.36 -0.61
N ASP A 21 -12.37 7.59 -0.15
CA ASP A 21 -13.10 7.88 1.10
C ASP A 21 -12.17 7.75 2.31
N PHE A 22 -11.29 6.73 2.31
CA PHE A 22 -10.27 6.57 3.35
C PHE A 22 -9.37 7.81 3.43
N GLU A 23 -8.84 8.26 2.28
CA GLU A 23 -7.95 9.43 2.23
C GLU A 23 -8.64 10.73 2.63
N ASN A 24 -9.90 10.92 2.25
CA ASN A 24 -10.67 12.10 2.67
C ASN A 24 -10.84 12.14 4.20
N ILE A 25 -11.13 11.01 4.84
CA ILE A 25 -11.22 10.91 6.30
C ILE A 25 -9.87 11.22 6.95
N ILE A 26 -8.77 10.71 6.37
CA ILE A 26 -7.43 11.00 6.87
C ILE A 26 -7.09 12.49 6.72
N ASP A 27 -7.42 13.10 5.59
CA ASP A 27 -7.16 14.52 5.34
C ASP A 27 -7.93 15.42 6.32
N ASP A 28 -9.21 15.14 6.54
CA ASP A 28 -10.05 15.86 7.51
C ASP A 28 -9.46 15.78 8.93
N ASN A 29 -9.03 14.59 9.35
CA ASN A 29 -8.45 14.40 10.68
C ASN A 29 -7.04 15.01 10.81
N ASN A 30 -6.25 14.97 9.75
CA ASN A 30 -4.93 15.61 9.70
C ASN A 30 -5.09 17.15 9.82
N SER A 31 -6.02 17.71 9.06
CA SER A 31 -6.33 19.14 9.09
C SER A 31 -6.88 19.59 10.46
N ALA A 32 -7.61 18.72 11.15
CA ALA A 32 -8.11 18.96 12.51
C ALA A 32 -7.04 18.77 13.61
N GLY A 33 -5.82 18.33 13.27
CA GLY A 33 -4.74 18.07 14.23
C GLY A 33 -4.93 16.81 15.07
N ASN A 34 -5.75 15.86 14.62
CA ASN A 34 -6.03 14.62 15.34
C ASN A 34 -5.01 13.52 15.10
N LEU A 35 -4.13 13.70 14.10
CA LEU A 35 -3.13 12.70 13.72
C LEU A 35 -1.72 13.09 14.17
N TYR A 36 -0.87 12.09 14.38
CA TYR A 36 0.53 12.29 14.74
C TYR A 36 1.44 11.99 13.56
N GLY A 37 2.52 12.78 13.45
CA GLY A 37 3.54 12.59 12.42
C GLY A 37 3.13 13.15 11.07
N THR A 38 3.88 12.75 10.05
CA THR A 38 3.66 13.23 8.68
C THR A 38 2.73 12.29 7.94
N THR A 39 1.71 12.85 7.29
CA THR A 39 0.73 12.12 6.48
C THR A 39 0.90 12.48 5.01
N HIS A 40 0.91 11.46 4.15
CA HIS A 40 0.96 11.62 2.71
C HIS A 40 -0.21 10.89 2.05
N LEU A 41 -1.13 11.65 1.49
CA LEU A 41 -2.35 11.14 0.88
C LEU A 41 -2.06 10.44 -0.47
N TYR A 42 -2.88 9.46 -0.80
CA TYR A 42 -2.86 8.68 -2.05
C TYR A 42 -3.84 9.21 -3.11
N ASN A 43 -4.54 10.31 -2.83
CA ASN A 43 -5.55 10.91 -3.70
C ASN A 43 -5.02 11.11 -5.12
N GLY A 44 -5.80 10.66 -6.11
CA GLY A 44 -5.48 10.78 -7.54
C GLY A 44 -4.72 9.59 -8.12
N GLN A 45 -4.30 8.61 -7.31
CA GLN A 45 -3.53 7.44 -7.74
C GLN A 45 -4.31 6.12 -7.60
N GLU A 46 -5.60 6.17 -7.28
CA GLU A 46 -6.43 5.01 -6.92
C GLU A 46 -6.43 3.91 -7.99
N ALA A 47 -6.40 4.31 -9.26
CA ALA A 47 -6.41 3.37 -10.37
C ALA A 47 -5.14 2.51 -10.45
N ILE A 48 -3.98 3.06 -10.06
CA ILE A 48 -2.69 2.35 -10.09
C ILE A 48 -2.72 1.18 -9.10
N ALA A 49 -3.04 1.47 -7.83
CA ALA A 49 -3.13 0.45 -6.80
C ALA A 49 -4.17 -0.61 -7.16
N THR A 50 -5.36 -0.18 -7.57
CA THR A 50 -6.47 -1.06 -7.90
C THR A 50 -6.14 -2.02 -9.05
N ALA A 51 -5.59 -1.49 -10.15
CA ALA A 51 -5.32 -2.29 -11.34
C ALA A 51 -4.18 -3.30 -11.11
N ILE A 52 -3.13 -2.93 -10.40
CA ILE A 52 -1.99 -3.81 -10.13
C ILE A 52 -2.37 -4.87 -9.09
N CYS A 53 -2.96 -4.47 -7.96
CA CYS A 53 -3.30 -5.42 -6.91
C CYS A 53 -4.40 -6.42 -7.30
N ASP A 54 -5.28 -6.06 -8.25
CA ASP A 54 -6.28 -6.99 -8.80
C ASP A 54 -5.67 -8.17 -9.61
N LEU A 55 -4.41 -8.06 -10.00
CA LEU A 55 -3.66 -9.14 -10.67
C LEU A 55 -2.91 -10.04 -9.68
N LEU A 56 -2.81 -9.65 -8.42
CA LEU A 56 -2.00 -10.31 -7.42
C LEU A 56 -2.84 -11.25 -6.54
N THR A 57 -2.19 -12.31 -6.08
CA THR A 57 -2.72 -13.20 -5.04
C THR A 57 -2.32 -12.70 -3.64
N PRO A 58 -2.94 -13.21 -2.56
CA PRO A 58 -2.50 -12.86 -1.20
C PRO A 58 -1.04 -13.22 -0.91
N SER A 59 -0.50 -14.23 -1.59
CA SER A 59 0.89 -14.70 -1.41
C SER A 59 1.93 -13.91 -2.21
N ASP A 60 1.50 -13.10 -3.18
CA ASP A 60 2.39 -12.17 -3.85
C ASP A 60 2.70 -10.99 -2.92
N LEU A 61 3.91 -10.48 -2.98
CA LEU A 61 4.37 -9.43 -2.08
C LEU A 61 4.34 -8.06 -2.74
N ILE A 62 3.93 -7.06 -1.98
CA ILE A 62 4.05 -5.65 -2.40
C ILE A 62 4.92 -4.87 -1.43
N LEU A 63 5.72 -3.94 -1.97
CA LEU A 63 6.38 -2.88 -1.22
C LEU A 63 5.91 -1.53 -1.78
N SER A 64 5.73 -0.57 -0.90
CA SER A 64 5.17 0.72 -1.22
C SER A 64 6.07 1.87 -0.77
N THR A 65 5.73 3.07 -1.20
CA THR A 65 6.35 4.32 -0.79
C THR A 65 5.73 4.84 0.51
N HIS A 66 6.11 6.05 0.92
CA HIS A 66 5.44 6.80 1.99
C HIS A 66 3.96 7.14 1.68
N ARG A 67 3.49 6.98 0.43
CA ARG A 67 2.07 7.07 0.01
C ARG A 67 1.52 5.66 -0.19
N ASN A 68 1.41 4.91 0.88
CA ASN A 68 1.12 3.46 0.80
C ASN A 68 -0.36 3.10 0.98
N HIS A 69 -1.22 4.01 1.42
CA HIS A 69 -2.59 3.71 1.83
C HIS A 69 -3.38 3.01 0.72
N GLY A 70 -3.35 3.55 -0.51
CA GLY A 70 -4.06 2.96 -1.64
C GLY A 70 -3.55 1.57 -1.99
N HIS A 71 -2.24 1.34 -1.93
CA HIS A 71 -1.66 0.02 -2.17
C HIS A 71 -2.07 -0.99 -1.08
N ALA A 72 -2.03 -0.58 0.19
CA ALA A 72 -2.45 -1.42 1.32
C ALA A 72 -3.92 -1.82 1.20
N ILE A 73 -4.82 -0.86 0.94
CA ILE A 73 -6.25 -1.11 0.76
C ILE A 73 -6.51 -2.04 -0.43
N ALA A 74 -5.89 -1.77 -1.57
CA ALA A 74 -6.07 -2.58 -2.77
C ALA A 74 -5.50 -4.01 -2.62
N LYS A 75 -4.46 -4.18 -1.80
CA LYS A 75 -3.89 -5.50 -1.49
C LYS A 75 -4.73 -6.30 -0.49
N GLY A 76 -5.62 -5.65 0.26
CA GLY A 76 -6.56 -6.28 1.17
C GLY A 76 -6.33 -6.00 2.66
N THR A 77 -5.39 -5.12 3.01
CA THR A 77 -5.20 -4.67 4.40
C THR A 77 -6.47 -4.05 4.94
N SER A 78 -6.84 -4.39 6.17
CA SER A 78 -8.04 -3.89 6.84
C SER A 78 -7.98 -2.39 7.05
N THR A 79 -8.96 -1.64 6.51
CA THR A 79 -9.06 -0.19 6.75
C THR A 79 -9.25 0.16 8.22
N TYR A 80 -9.88 -0.72 9.00
CA TYR A 80 -10.00 -0.54 10.44
C TYR A 80 -8.63 -0.56 11.13
N GLU A 81 -7.79 -1.54 10.81
CA GLU A 81 -6.44 -1.64 11.37
C GLU A 81 -5.52 -0.52 10.86
N MET A 82 -5.71 -0.07 9.62
CA MET A 82 -5.01 1.09 9.06
C MET A 82 -5.38 2.37 9.80
N PHE A 83 -6.67 2.63 10.06
CA PHE A 83 -7.08 3.77 10.90
C PHE A 83 -6.50 3.65 12.31
N ALA A 84 -6.59 2.48 12.93
CA ALA A 84 -6.01 2.24 14.26
C ALA A 84 -4.51 2.56 14.28
N GLU A 85 -3.77 2.16 13.23
CA GLU A 85 -2.34 2.47 13.09
C GLU A 85 -2.07 3.97 13.01
N ILE A 86 -2.78 4.67 12.12
CA ILE A 86 -2.58 6.11 11.89
C ILE A 86 -2.97 6.93 13.13
N PHE A 87 -3.96 6.47 13.90
CA PHE A 87 -4.35 7.06 15.17
C PHE A 87 -3.52 6.59 16.39
N GLY A 88 -2.43 5.86 16.18
CA GLY A 88 -1.51 5.42 17.23
C GLY A 88 -2.11 4.40 18.20
N LYS A 89 -3.03 3.56 17.75
CA LYS A 89 -3.69 2.54 18.59
C LYS A 89 -2.97 1.21 18.51
N GLN A 90 -2.93 0.49 19.63
CA GLN A 90 -2.31 -0.83 19.72
C GLN A 90 -2.92 -1.86 18.76
N THR A 91 -4.17 -1.67 18.35
CA THR A 91 -4.86 -2.54 17.38
C THR A 91 -4.53 -2.22 15.92
N GLY A 92 -3.61 -1.28 15.67
CA GLY A 92 -3.11 -0.97 14.35
C GLY A 92 -2.21 -2.05 13.77
N THR A 93 -1.97 -1.99 12.46
CA THR A 93 -1.19 -2.99 11.71
C THR A 93 0.23 -3.18 12.26
N ASN A 94 0.82 -2.14 12.87
CA ASN A 94 2.16 -2.14 13.50
C ASN A 94 2.08 -1.72 14.97
N GLY A 95 0.96 -2.00 15.64
CA GLY A 95 0.75 -1.65 17.04
C GLY A 95 0.68 -0.14 17.31
N GLY A 96 0.39 0.68 16.28
CA GLY A 96 0.31 2.13 16.37
C GLY A 96 1.66 2.85 16.33
N HIS A 97 2.76 2.17 15.97
CA HIS A 97 4.11 2.74 15.95
C HIS A 97 4.58 3.18 14.56
N GLY A 98 4.02 2.62 13.49
CA GLY A 98 4.41 2.92 12.11
C GLY A 98 3.79 4.19 11.55
N GLY A 99 2.57 4.48 11.95
CA GLY A 99 1.79 5.62 11.46
C GLY A 99 1.48 5.52 9.96
N SER A 100 1.16 6.67 9.36
CA SER A 100 0.72 6.77 7.95
C SER A 100 1.71 6.16 6.95
N MET A 101 3.02 6.36 7.12
CA MET A 101 4.02 6.00 6.11
C MET A 101 4.48 4.53 6.16
N HIS A 102 4.16 3.80 7.22
CA HIS A 102 4.74 2.48 7.47
C HIS A 102 3.69 1.38 7.71
N ILE A 103 2.54 1.49 7.05
CA ILE A 103 1.50 0.46 7.12
C ILE A 103 2.02 -0.82 6.46
N SER A 104 1.98 -1.93 7.20
CA SER A 104 2.34 -3.25 6.70
C SER A 104 1.32 -4.29 7.17
N ASP A 105 1.11 -5.34 6.38
CA ASP A 105 0.21 -6.44 6.70
C ASP A 105 0.65 -7.68 5.92
N MET A 106 1.47 -8.50 6.56
CA MET A 106 2.01 -9.72 5.93
C MET A 106 0.95 -10.78 5.69
N SER A 107 -0.21 -10.72 6.34
CA SER A 107 -1.30 -11.69 6.13
C SER A 107 -1.88 -11.62 4.72
N VAL A 108 -1.74 -10.46 4.08
CA VAL A 108 -2.17 -10.24 2.68
C VAL A 108 -0.98 -9.96 1.73
N GLY A 109 0.26 -10.13 2.19
CA GLY A 109 1.45 -9.88 1.37
C GLY A 109 1.84 -8.41 1.22
N ASN A 110 1.31 -7.52 2.07
CA ASN A 110 1.74 -6.13 2.14
C ASN A 110 2.95 -6.00 3.07
N VAL A 111 4.16 -5.99 2.52
CA VAL A 111 5.42 -5.87 3.29
C VAL A 111 5.53 -4.50 3.95
N GLY A 112 5.02 -3.45 3.29
CA GLY A 112 4.87 -2.14 3.91
C GLY A 112 5.30 -0.96 3.06
N GLY A 113 5.01 0.22 3.60
CA GLY A 113 5.49 1.51 3.12
C GLY A 113 6.83 1.88 3.71
N ASN A 114 7.56 2.76 3.02
CA ASN A 114 8.85 3.26 3.49
C ASN A 114 8.96 4.78 3.24
N GLY A 115 9.34 5.51 4.28
CA GLY A 115 9.61 6.95 4.19
C GLY A 115 10.90 7.30 3.43
N ILE A 116 11.82 6.34 3.29
CA ILE A 116 13.07 6.54 2.55
C ILE A 116 12.81 6.32 1.06
N VAL A 117 12.95 7.39 0.28
CA VAL A 117 12.76 7.34 -1.18
C VAL A 117 13.79 6.39 -1.80
N GLY A 118 13.33 5.48 -2.68
CA GLY A 118 14.20 4.45 -3.29
C GLY A 118 14.59 3.28 -2.36
N GLY A 119 14.43 3.41 -1.04
CA GLY A 119 14.89 2.42 -0.06
C GLY A 119 14.24 1.03 -0.18
N ASN A 120 13.12 0.92 -0.87
CA ASN A 120 12.45 -0.36 -1.07
C ASN A 120 12.99 -1.18 -2.25
N TYR A 121 13.79 -0.61 -3.15
CA TYR A 121 14.37 -1.38 -4.25
C TYR A 121 15.27 -2.53 -3.77
N PRO A 122 16.27 -2.31 -2.92
CA PRO A 122 17.10 -3.39 -2.42
C PRO A 122 16.33 -4.39 -1.55
N VAL A 123 15.29 -3.94 -0.81
CA VAL A 123 14.42 -4.84 -0.04
C VAL A 123 13.62 -5.74 -0.98
N ALA A 124 13.02 -5.17 -2.04
CA ALA A 124 12.28 -5.93 -3.05
C ALA A 124 13.18 -6.95 -3.76
N LEU A 125 14.43 -6.58 -4.07
CA LEU A 125 15.41 -7.49 -4.67
C LEU A 125 15.71 -8.67 -3.73
N GLY A 126 15.88 -8.41 -2.43
CA GLY A 126 16.12 -9.46 -1.44
C GLY A 126 14.93 -10.42 -1.32
N LEU A 127 13.71 -9.91 -1.28
CA LEU A 127 12.48 -10.71 -1.25
C LEU A 127 12.31 -11.55 -2.51
N ALA A 128 12.53 -10.95 -3.68
CA ALA A 128 12.43 -11.67 -4.96
C ALA A 128 13.50 -12.78 -5.07
N GLN A 129 14.71 -12.51 -4.55
CA GLN A 129 15.75 -13.53 -4.49
C GLN A 129 15.37 -14.68 -3.53
N ALA A 130 14.79 -14.39 -2.39
CA ALA A 130 14.30 -15.42 -1.46
C ALA A 130 13.22 -16.29 -2.11
N LEU A 131 12.19 -15.68 -2.72
CA LEU A 131 11.16 -16.43 -3.45
C LEU A 131 11.76 -17.32 -4.55
N LYS A 132 12.75 -16.82 -5.27
CA LYS A 132 13.44 -17.60 -6.30
C LYS A 132 14.22 -18.79 -5.71
N MET A 133 14.89 -18.61 -4.58
CA MET A 133 15.60 -19.70 -3.88
C MET A 133 14.64 -20.79 -3.38
N ASP A 134 13.46 -20.38 -2.91
CA ASP A 134 12.38 -21.28 -2.48
C ASP A 134 11.61 -21.90 -3.66
N LYS A 135 11.98 -21.57 -4.91
CA LYS A 135 11.29 -22.01 -6.14
C LYS A 135 9.81 -21.65 -6.14
N SER A 136 9.48 -20.52 -5.54
CA SER A 136 8.11 -20.00 -5.48
C SER A 136 7.71 -19.38 -6.82
N GLU A 137 6.43 -19.54 -7.19
CA GLU A 137 5.80 -18.91 -8.35
C GLU A 137 5.30 -17.47 -8.05
N HIS A 138 5.41 -17.04 -6.77
CA HIS A 138 4.95 -15.72 -6.35
C HIS A 138 5.87 -14.60 -6.81
N VAL A 139 5.31 -13.41 -6.95
CA VAL A 139 6.02 -12.21 -7.41
C VAL A 139 6.16 -11.16 -6.32
N VAL A 140 7.12 -10.28 -6.51
CA VAL A 140 7.30 -9.08 -5.69
C VAL A 140 7.05 -7.86 -6.57
N VAL A 141 6.11 -7.01 -6.17
CA VAL A 141 5.83 -5.73 -6.82
C VAL A 141 6.34 -4.61 -5.92
N CYS A 142 7.26 -3.80 -6.45
CA CYS A 142 7.79 -2.63 -5.77
C CYS A 142 7.21 -1.36 -6.40
N PHE A 143 6.31 -0.69 -5.70
CA PHE A 143 5.80 0.62 -6.11
C PHE A 143 6.81 1.71 -5.79
N SER A 144 6.98 2.63 -6.72
CA SER A 144 7.95 3.72 -6.58
C SER A 144 7.47 4.99 -7.28
N GLY A 145 7.93 6.15 -6.81
CA GLY A 145 7.75 7.42 -7.50
C GLY A 145 8.88 7.68 -8.51
N ASP A 146 8.66 8.61 -9.42
CA ASP A 146 9.62 9.03 -10.45
C ASP A 146 10.95 9.53 -9.85
N GLY A 147 10.88 10.28 -8.74
CA GLY A 147 12.07 10.78 -8.05
C GLY A 147 12.98 9.69 -7.49
N SER A 148 12.41 8.51 -7.16
CA SER A 148 13.17 7.41 -6.56
C SER A 148 14.21 6.79 -7.51
N THR A 149 14.04 6.96 -8.81
CA THR A 149 14.99 6.45 -9.82
C THR A 149 16.31 7.20 -9.85
N ASN A 150 16.42 8.32 -9.14
CA ASN A 150 17.62 9.17 -9.08
C ASN A 150 18.34 9.11 -7.72
N GLU A 151 17.90 8.23 -6.80
CA GLU A 151 18.48 8.12 -5.44
C GLU A 151 19.76 7.28 -5.37
N GLY A 152 20.15 6.62 -6.45
CA GLY A 152 21.41 5.86 -6.54
C GLY A 152 21.36 4.46 -5.89
N THR A 153 20.17 3.94 -5.58
CA THR A 153 19.96 2.56 -5.08
C THR A 153 19.64 1.59 -6.21
#